data_16a6e94fa765c009ca982b1dbc9211e0
#
_entry.id   16a6e94fa765c009ca982b1dbc9211e0
#
_cell.length_a   1.000
_cell.length_b   1.000
_cell.length_c   1.000
_cell.angle_alpha   90.00
_cell.angle_beta   90.00
_cell.angle_gamma   90.00
#
_symmetry.space_group_name_H-M   'P 1'
#
loop_
_entity.id
_entity.type
_entity.pdbx_description
1 polymer ?
#
loop_
_entity_poly.entity_id
_entity_poly.type
_entity_poly.pdbx_seq_one_letter_code
_entity_poly.pdbx_strand_id
1 'polypeptide(L)'
;DGRDTDPKSGAGFIGQLVEHNAKIASIIGRYYAMDRDKRWERVKVAYDLLVSGEGKKASDMVKAVEESYAEGVTDEFILPIVNSNYDGTIKEGDVVIFFNYRNDRAKELTVVLTQQDMPEAGMHTIPGLQYYCMTPYDASFKGVHILFDKENVENTLGEYVASKGLKQLHIAETEKYAHVTFFLNGGRETPFDGEDRILVPSPKVATYDLQPEMSAYEVRTKLVEAIREDKYDLIVVNFANGDMVGHTGVYSAIEAAVKAVDECVKDVIEAAKETGYEAIIIADHGNADNAVN
;
A
#
# COMPACT_ATOMS: atom_id res chain seq x y z
N ASP A 1 -0.58 7.79 11.84
CA ASP A 1 -0.37 6.65 10.98
C ASP A 1 -1.46 5.58 11.09
N GLY A 2 -1.75 5.03 12.29
CA GLY A 2 -2.84 4.09 12.54
C GLY A 2 -2.58 2.65 12.13
N ARG A 3 -1.38 2.29 11.67
CA ARG A 3 -0.92 0.92 11.43
C ARG A 3 0.44 0.71 12.05
N ASP A 4 0.66 -0.48 12.61
CA ASP A 4 1.90 -0.86 13.32
C ASP A 4 2.23 0.04 14.53
N THR A 5 1.25 0.81 14.99
CA THR A 5 1.27 1.69 16.15
C THR A 5 -0.11 1.66 16.82
N ASP A 6 -0.19 2.10 18.07
CA ASP A 6 -1.49 2.27 18.73
C ASP A 6 -2.41 3.15 17.88
N PRO A 7 -3.68 2.76 17.67
CA PRO A 7 -4.64 3.50 16.83
C PRO A 7 -4.90 4.95 17.25
N LYS A 8 -4.46 5.36 18.42
CA LYS A 8 -4.62 6.72 18.98
C LYS A 8 -3.29 7.36 19.37
N SER A 9 -2.18 6.98 18.73
CA SER A 9 -0.84 7.52 19.01
C SER A 9 -0.50 8.79 18.22
N GLY A 10 -1.26 9.10 17.18
CA GLY A 10 -0.99 10.22 16.25
C GLY A 10 -0.95 11.59 16.94
N ALA A 11 -1.81 11.83 17.93
CA ALA A 11 -1.78 13.07 18.69
C ALA A 11 -0.42 13.32 19.37
N GLY A 12 0.20 12.25 19.93
CA GLY A 12 1.52 12.32 20.54
C GLY A 12 2.62 12.65 19.53
N PHE A 13 2.60 12.05 18.35
CA PHE A 13 3.56 12.35 17.28
C PHE A 13 3.42 13.78 16.76
N ILE A 14 2.19 14.28 16.61
CA ILE A 14 1.94 15.67 16.22
C ILE A 14 2.43 16.63 17.31
N GLY A 15 2.21 16.31 18.59
CA GLY A 15 2.72 17.05 19.72
C GLY A 15 4.24 17.23 19.67
N GLN A 16 4.97 16.15 19.40
CA GLN A 16 6.43 16.21 19.22
C GLN A 16 6.84 17.14 18.07
N LEU A 17 6.14 17.11 16.93
CA LEU A 17 6.42 18.02 15.82
C LEU A 17 6.19 19.50 16.22
N VAL A 18 5.12 19.78 16.96
CA VAL A 18 4.80 21.13 17.46
C VAL A 18 5.88 21.60 18.44
N GLU A 19 6.35 20.76 19.36
CA GLU A 19 7.47 21.05 20.28
C GLU A 19 8.75 21.41 19.53
N HIS A 20 8.97 20.82 18.35
CA HIS A 20 10.10 21.17 17.47
C HIS A 20 9.79 22.32 16.50
N ASN A 21 8.76 23.13 16.79
CA ASN A 21 8.33 24.29 16.01
C ASN A 21 7.92 23.99 14.56
N ALA A 22 7.51 22.76 14.26
CA ALA A 22 6.92 22.44 12.96
C ALA A 22 5.56 23.14 12.81
N LYS A 23 5.34 23.75 11.65
CA LYS A 23 4.05 24.36 11.30
C LYS A 23 3.16 23.30 10.65
N ILE A 24 2.22 22.78 11.41
CA ILE A 24 1.25 21.80 10.92
C ILE A 24 0.12 22.54 10.21
N ALA A 25 0.05 22.47 8.91
CA ALA A 25 -0.97 23.13 8.10
C ALA A 25 -2.29 22.34 8.07
N SER A 26 -2.18 21.01 7.97
CA SER A 26 -3.35 20.12 7.89
C SER A 26 -3.02 18.71 8.38
N ILE A 27 -4.06 17.95 8.72
CA ILE A 27 -3.97 16.55 9.14
C ILE A 27 -5.08 15.77 8.44
N ILE A 28 -4.74 14.53 8.03
CA ILE A 28 -5.69 13.58 7.46
C ILE A 28 -5.20 12.15 7.69
N GLY A 29 -6.12 11.22 7.87
CA GLY A 29 -5.80 9.80 8.03
C GLY A 29 -5.30 9.15 6.72
N ARG A 30 -4.48 8.12 6.89
CA ARG A 30 -3.88 7.38 5.77
C ARG A 30 -4.90 6.69 4.87
N TYR A 31 -6.09 6.39 5.39
CA TYR A 31 -7.20 5.82 4.62
C TYR A 31 -7.53 6.64 3.37
N TYR A 32 -7.37 7.97 3.45
CA TYR A 32 -7.59 8.90 2.35
C TYR A 32 -6.31 9.23 1.58
N ALA A 33 -5.25 9.58 2.32
CA ALA A 33 -4.01 10.10 1.72
C ALA A 33 -3.06 9.03 1.17
N MET A 34 -3.27 7.76 1.52
CA MET A 34 -2.35 6.68 1.21
C MET A 34 -3.07 5.49 0.55
N ASP A 35 -4.04 5.77 -0.30
CA ASP A 35 -4.64 4.74 -1.15
C ASP A 35 -3.62 4.19 -2.16
N ARG A 36 -3.80 2.95 -2.60
CA ARG A 36 -3.00 2.31 -3.65
C ARG A 36 -3.83 1.41 -4.58
N ASP A 37 -5.16 1.48 -4.43
CA ASP A 37 -6.13 0.64 -5.15
C ASP A 37 -7.01 1.48 -6.10
N LYS A 38 -6.49 2.67 -6.49
CA LYS A 38 -7.15 3.61 -7.42
C LYS A 38 -8.55 4.02 -6.98
N ARG A 39 -8.73 4.17 -5.67
CA ARG A 39 -9.96 4.72 -5.10
C ARG A 39 -9.88 6.24 -5.11
N TRP A 40 -10.06 6.80 -6.28
CA TRP A 40 -9.88 8.22 -6.53
C TRP A 40 -10.80 9.10 -5.67
N GLU A 41 -11.94 8.59 -5.24
CA GLU A 41 -12.82 9.25 -4.26
C GLU A 41 -12.16 9.46 -2.90
N ARG A 42 -11.24 8.58 -2.48
CA ARG A 42 -10.46 8.75 -1.24
C ARG A 42 -9.32 9.75 -1.47
N VAL A 43 -8.59 9.58 -2.56
CA VAL A 43 -7.48 10.47 -2.95
C VAL A 43 -7.98 11.90 -3.10
N LYS A 44 -9.19 12.09 -3.65
CA LYS A 44 -9.84 13.40 -3.78
C LYS A 44 -9.98 14.12 -2.46
N VAL A 45 -10.37 13.44 -1.39
CA VAL A 45 -10.51 14.05 -0.05
C VAL A 45 -9.16 14.61 0.44
N ALA A 46 -8.06 13.86 0.22
CA ALA A 46 -6.73 14.32 0.55
C ALA A 46 -6.26 15.45 -0.38
N TYR A 47 -6.55 15.36 -1.66
CA TYR A 47 -6.24 16.40 -2.64
C TYR A 47 -6.93 17.72 -2.28
N ASP A 48 -8.23 17.72 -1.99
CA ASP A 48 -8.98 18.93 -1.62
C ASP A 48 -8.46 19.57 -0.35
N LEU A 49 -8.07 18.75 0.64
CA LEU A 49 -7.41 19.27 1.84
C LEU A 49 -6.09 19.99 1.50
N LEU A 50 -5.25 19.37 0.67
CA LEU A 50 -3.92 19.88 0.37
C LEU A 50 -3.94 21.10 -0.55
N VAL A 51 -4.88 21.15 -1.50
CA VAL A 51 -4.92 22.19 -2.55
C VAL A 51 -5.93 23.29 -2.24
N SER A 52 -7.09 22.94 -1.69
CA SER A 52 -8.18 23.87 -1.43
C SER A 52 -8.38 24.21 0.06
N GLY A 53 -7.70 23.49 0.97
CA GLY A 53 -7.85 23.69 2.40
C GLY A 53 -9.23 23.28 2.91
N GLU A 54 -9.84 22.26 2.27
CA GLU A 54 -11.13 21.74 2.69
C GLU A 54 -10.99 20.82 3.89
N GLY A 55 -11.65 21.16 5.00
CA GLY A 55 -11.64 20.38 6.23
C GLY A 55 -12.19 21.12 7.45
N LYS A 56 -12.28 20.40 8.56
CA LYS A 56 -12.65 20.98 9.87
C LYS A 56 -11.55 21.96 10.31
N LYS A 57 -11.90 23.20 10.57
CA LYS A 57 -10.95 24.21 11.03
C LYS A 57 -10.64 24.04 12.52
N ALA A 58 -9.36 24.05 12.87
CA ALA A 58 -8.87 23.99 14.25
C ALA A 58 -7.68 24.93 14.45
N SER A 59 -7.56 25.53 15.61
CA SER A 59 -6.41 26.37 16.00
C SER A 59 -5.35 25.58 16.76
N ASP A 60 -5.72 24.44 17.35
CA ASP A 60 -4.86 23.50 18.05
C ASP A 60 -5.00 22.12 17.36
N MET A 61 -3.93 21.72 16.69
CA MET A 61 -3.94 20.52 15.85
C MET A 61 -3.86 19.24 16.68
N VAL A 62 -3.20 19.25 17.84
CA VAL A 62 -3.16 18.11 18.77
C VAL A 62 -4.53 17.86 19.34
N LYS A 63 -5.15 18.91 19.89
CA LYS A 63 -6.50 18.85 20.45
C LYS A 63 -7.54 18.38 19.42
N ALA A 64 -7.43 18.84 18.17
CA ALA A 64 -8.35 18.43 17.12
C ALA A 64 -8.28 16.93 16.82
N VAL A 65 -7.12 16.30 16.92
CA VAL A 65 -6.96 14.86 16.81
C VAL A 65 -7.54 14.14 18.02
N GLU A 66 -7.31 14.66 19.23
CA GLU A 66 -7.91 14.10 20.46
C GLU A 66 -9.46 14.18 20.43
N GLU A 67 -10.03 15.25 19.89
CA GLU A 67 -11.47 15.36 19.64
C GLU A 67 -11.97 14.28 18.69
N SER A 68 -11.24 13.97 17.61
CA SER A 68 -11.56 12.86 16.70
C SER A 68 -11.57 11.51 17.42
N TYR A 69 -10.64 11.29 18.34
CA TYR A 69 -10.65 10.08 19.19
C TYR A 69 -11.86 9.99 20.11
N ALA A 70 -12.30 11.12 20.64
CA ALA A 70 -13.51 11.17 21.48
C ALA A 70 -14.79 10.86 20.68
N GLU A 71 -14.78 11.16 19.37
CA GLU A 71 -15.84 10.81 18.41
C GLU A 71 -15.72 9.36 17.89
N GLY A 72 -14.71 8.59 18.34
CA GLY A 72 -14.50 7.19 17.93
C GLY A 72 -13.69 7.03 16.63
N VAL A 73 -13.16 8.12 16.09
CA VAL A 73 -12.32 8.11 14.87
C VAL A 73 -10.86 7.98 15.25
N THR A 74 -10.19 6.93 14.78
CA THR A 74 -8.78 6.64 15.06
C THR A 74 -7.85 7.22 13.97
N ASP A 75 -6.55 7.17 14.21
CA ASP A 75 -5.51 7.77 13.35
C ASP A 75 -5.68 7.45 11.86
N GLU A 76 -5.98 6.21 11.52
CA GLU A 76 -6.12 5.77 10.13
C GLU A 76 -7.25 6.51 9.40
N PHE A 77 -8.31 6.85 10.10
CA PHE A 77 -9.57 7.35 9.54
C PHE A 77 -9.83 8.83 9.83
N ILE A 78 -8.87 9.56 10.41
CA ILE A 78 -9.03 10.99 10.70
C ILE A 78 -9.46 11.73 9.44
N LEU A 79 -10.61 12.40 9.55
CA LEU A 79 -11.14 13.29 8.51
C LEU A 79 -10.28 14.54 8.37
N PRO A 80 -10.33 15.24 7.23
CA PRO A 80 -9.54 16.43 6.99
C PRO A 80 -9.65 17.49 8.10
N ILE A 81 -8.52 17.90 8.66
CA ILE A 81 -8.41 18.97 9.66
C ILE A 81 -7.47 20.03 9.10
N VAL A 82 -7.88 21.28 9.12
CA VAL A 82 -7.13 22.46 8.62
C VAL A 82 -6.78 23.38 9.78
N ASN A 83 -5.52 23.80 9.84
CA ASN A 83 -5.08 24.79 10.82
C ASN A 83 -5.65 26.18 10.48
N SER A 84 -6.44 26.76 11.38
CA SER A 84 -7.03 28.08 11.18
C SER A 84 -6.06 29.24 11.32
N ASN A 85 -4.86 29.00 11.87
CA ASN A 85 -3.84 30.03 12.11
C ASN A 85 -2.82 30.11 10.97
N TYR A 86 -2.86 29.19 10.00
CA TYR A 86 -1.85 29.06 8.96
C TYR A 86 -2.45 28.51 7.67
N ASP A 87 -2.26 29.24 6.56
CA ASP A 87 -2.57 28.74 5.23
C ASP A 87 -1.36 27.96 4.70
N GLY A 88 -1.51 26.66 4.58
CA GLY A 88 -0.50 25.75 4.04
C GLY A 88 -1.01 24.98 2.83
N THR A 89 -1.97 25.56 2.08
CA THR A 89 -2.42 24.97 0.81
C THR A 89 -1.29 25.01 -0.22
N ILE A 90 -1.20 23.94 -1.02
CA ILE A 90 -0.21 23.81 -2.08
C ILE A 90 -0.62 24.68 -3.26
N LYS A 91 0.31 25.52 -3.74
CA LYS A 91 0.07 26.47 -4.84
C LYS A 91 1.12 26.30 -5.94
N GLU A 92 0.85 26.90 -7.08
CA GLU A 92 1.78 26.99 -8.19
C GLU A 92 3.13 27.56 -7.73
N GLY A 93 4.22 26.90 -8.12
CA GLY A 93 5.59 27.28 -7.77
C GLY A 93 6.06 26.84 -6.39
N ASP A 94 5.24 26.22 -5.58
CA ASP A 94 5.65 25.72 -4.26
C ASP A 94 6.64 24.56 -4.35
N VAL A 95 7.38 24.37 -3.27
CA VAL A 95 8.24 23.21 -3.06
C VAL A 95 7.52 22.20 -2.18
N VAL A 96 7.34 20.99 -2.69
CA VAL A 96 6.74 19.87 -1.96
C VAL A 96 7.75 18.75 -1.80
N ILE A 97 7.97 18.31 -0.57
CA ILE A 97 8.74 17.10 -0.28
C ILE A 97 7.77 16.04 0.25
N PHE A 98 7.57 14.98 -0.53
CA PHE A 98 6.76 13.86 -0.09
C PHE A 98 7.63 12.89 0.73
N PHE A 99 7.50 12.97 2.05
CA PHE A 99 8.38 12.32 3.01
C PHE A 99 8.02 10.82 3.22
N ASN A 100 7.95 10.05 2.13
CA ASN A 100 7.59 8.63 2.12
C ASN A 100 8.69 7.82 1.41
N TYR A 101 9.31 6.88 2.13
CA TYR A 101 10.31 5.99 1.51
C TYR A 101 9.67 4.90 0.65
N ARG A 102 8.54 4.32 1.11
CA ARG A 102 7.80 3.31 0.32
C ARG A 102 7.04 4.00 -0.79
N ASN A 103 7.13 3.44 -1.99
CA ASN A 103 6.58 4.05 -3.20
C ASN A 103 5.09 3.75 -3.43
N ASP A 104 4.61 2.55 -3.04
CA ASP A 104 3.29 2.02 -3.38
C ASP A 104 2.13 2.96 -3.01
N ARG A 105 2.15 3.54 -1.81
CA ARG A 105 1.09 4.42 -1.30
C ARG A 105 1.33 5.91 -1.56
N ALA A 106 2.49 6.28 -2.10
CA ALA A 106 2.79 7.66 -2.47
C ALA A 106 2.43 7.99 -3.93
N LYS A 107 2.21 6.96 -4.76
CA LYS A 107 1.99 7.11 -6.20
C LYS A 107 0.76 7.95 -6.53
N GLU A 108 -0.38 7.66 -5.94
CA GLU A 108 -1.67 8.24 -6.37
C GLU A 108 -1.76 9.73 -6.08
N LEU A 109 -1.36 10.21 -4.91
CA LEU A 109 -1.26 11.64 -4.64
C LEU A 109 -0.23 12.33 -5.55
N THR A 110 0.90 11.69 -5.83
CA THR A 110 1.89 12.23 -6.77
C THR A 110 1.29 12.35 -8.16
N VAL A 111 0.51 11.37 -8.62
CA VAL A 111 -0.15 11.41 -9.93
C VAL A 111 -1.06 12.63 -10.04
N VAL A 112 -1.97 12.83 -9.11
CA VAL A 112 -2.96 13.91 -9.18
C VAL A 112 -2.38 15.31 -8.94
N LEU A 113 -1.25 15.40 -8.26
CA LEU A 113 -0.58 16.67 -8.03
C LEU A 113 0.36 17.08 -9.18
N THR A 114 0.93 16.10 -9.93
CA THR A 114 2.05 16.38 -10.85
C THR A 114 1.97 15.71 -12.22
N GLN A 115 1.24 14.60 -12.40
CA GLN A 115 1.35 13.79 -13.62
C GLN A 115 0.11 13.82 -14.51
N GLN A 116 -1.08 13.78 -13.93
CA GLN A 116 -2.31 13.60 -14.70
C GLN A 116 -3.47 14.38 -14.12
N ASP A 117 -4.09 15.22 -14.98
CA ASP A 117 -5.38 15.83 -14.67
C ASP A 117 -6.49 14.78 -14.67
N MET A 118 -7.40 14.89 -13.70
CA MET A 118 -8.62 14.08 -13.57
C MET A 118 -9.84 15.01 -13.41
N PRO A 119 -10.23 15.73 -14.46
CA PRO A 119 -11.27 16.74 -14.38
C PRO A 119 -12.63 16.17 -13.99
N GLU A 120 -12.93 14.92 -14.38
CA GLU A 120 -14.14 14.20 -13.96
C GLU A 120 -14.21 13.95 -12.43
N ALA A 121 -13.06 13.89 -11.78
CA ALA A 121 -12.93 13.79 -10.33
C ALA A 121 -12.64 15.15 -9.67
N GLY A 122 -12.55 16.24 -10.45
CA GLY A 122 -12.25 17.59 -9.96
C GLY A 122 -10.83 17.74 -9.41
N MET A 123 -9.87 16.98 -9.94
CA MET A 123 -8.45 17.07 -9.58
C MET A 123 -7.63 17.52 -10.78
N HIS A 124 -6.72 18.46 -10.55
CA HIS A 124 -5.83 19.01 -11.59
C HIS A 124 -4.40 19.06 -11.08
N THR A 125 -3.45 18.80 -11.95
CA THR A 125 -2.03 18.97 -11.65
C THR A 125 -1.72 20.44 -11.36
N ILE A 126 -0.74 20.67 -10.48
CA ILE A 126 -0.36 22.04 -10.09
C ILE A 126 0.86 22.47 -10.92
N PRO A 127 0.71 23.49 -11.80
CA PRO A 127 1.81 23.92 -12.64
C PRO A 127 3.00 24.46 -11.83
N GLY A 128 4.21 24.23 -12.32
CA GLY A 128 5.42 24.79 -11.71
C GLY A 128 5.80 24.25 -10.34
N LEU A 129 5.10 23.21 -9.85
CA LEU A 129 5.38 22.60 -8.57
C LEU A 129 6.77 21.94 -8.55
N GLN A 130 7.61 22.31 -7.60
CA GLN A 130 8.90 21.67 -7.37
C GLN A 130 8.70 20.48 -6.44
N TYR A 131 8.43 19.31 -7.04
CA TYR A 131 8.01 18.12 -6.31
C TYR A 131 9.17 17.15 -6.10
N TYR A 132 9.44 16.84 -4.83
CA TYR A 132 10.51 15.95 -4.41
C TYR A 132 9.93 14.66 -3.81
N CYS A 133 10.22 13.53 -4.45
CA CYS A 133 9.96 12.19 -3.94
C CYS A 133 11.15 11.72 -3.11
N MET A 134 10.91 11.10 -1.96
CA MET A 134 12.00 10.51 -1.17
C MET A 134 12.74 9.44 -1.94
N THR A 135 12.01 8.60 -2.69
CA THR A 135 12.55 7.53 -3.54
C THR A 135 11.83 7.55 -4.90
N PRO A 136 12.30 6.84 -5.91
CA PRO A 136 11.56 6.69 -7.17
C PRO A 136 10.21 6.02 -6.91
N TYR A 137 9.11 6.76 -7.05
CA TYR A 137 7.77 6.22 -6.84
C TYR A 137 7.25 5.47 -8.07
N ASP A 138 7.57 5.98 -9.26
CA ASP A 138 7.28 5.32 -10.53
C ASP A 138 8.27 5.80 -11.59
N ALA A 139 8.79 4.87 -12.39
CA ALA A 139 9.76 5.19 -13.45
C ALA A 139 9.17 6.03 -14.59
N SER A 140 7.83 6.07 -14.72
CA SER A 140 7.14 6.85 -15.73
C SER A 140 6.94 8.32 -15.35
N PHE A 141 7.11 8.68 -14.07
CA PHE A 141 6.87 10.04 -13.58
C PHE A 141 7.87 11.03 -14.18
N LYS A 142 7.35 12.18 -14.61
CA LYS A 142 8.13 13.26 -15.22
C LYS A 142 8.07 14.53 -14.36
N GLY A 143 9.15 15.30 -14.39
CA GLY A 143 9.18 16.61 -13.72
C GLY A 143 9.21 16.52 -12.19
N VAL A 144 9.43 15.36 -11.60
CA VAL A 144 9.67 15.18 -10.16
C VAL A 144 11.15 14.98 -9.89
N HIS A 145 11.58 15.38 -8.70
CA HIS A 145 12.95 15.19 -8.23
C HIS A 145 13.00 13.98 -7.28
N ILE A 146 14.08 13.22 -7.32
CA ILE A 146 14.31 12.08 -6.45
C ILE A 146 15.41 12.45 -5.46
N LEU A 147 15.14 12.35 -4.15
CA LEU A 147 16.13 12.65 -3.11
C LEU A 147 17.10 11.50 -2.87
N PHE A 148 16.57 10.28 -2.83
CA PHE A 148 17.35 9.06 -2.64
C PHE A 148 17.02 8.10 -3.76
N ASP A 149 17.95 7.94 -4.69
CA ASP A 149 17.78 6.95 -5.75
C ASP A 149 17.94 5.54 -5.17
N LYS A 150 17.15 4.61 -5.66
CA LYS A 150 17.30 3.19 -5.33
C LYS A 150 18.13 2.54 -6.40
N GLU A 151 19.27 2.03 -6.02
CA GLU A 151 19.95 1.05 -6.84
C GLU A 151 19.07 -0.22 -6.90
N ASN A 152 18.79 -0.70 -8.10
CA ASN A 152 18.13 -1.98 -8.27
C ASN A 152 19.07 -3.08 -7.77
N VAL A 153 18.52 -4.05 -7.06
CA VAL A 153 19.28 -5.23 -6.64
C VAL A 153 19.44 -6.13 -7.85
N GLU A 154 20.67 -6.39 -8.21
CA GLU A 154 21.03 -7.30 -9.30
C GLU A 154 21.11 -8.76 -8.80
N ASN A 155 21.04 -9.70 -9.73
CA ASN A 155 21.14 -11.14 -9.46
C ASN A 155 20.04 -11.64 -8.51
N THR A 156 18.83 -11.15 -8.70
CA THR A 156 17.64 -11.60 -7.98
C THR A 156 17.24 -13.01 -8.42
N LEU A 157 16.36 -13.67 -7.64
CA LEU A 157 15.86 -15.01 -7.98
C LEU A 157 15.20 -15.01 -9.37
N GLY A 158 14.35 -14.02 -9.67
CA GLY A 158 13.69 -13.90 -10.98
C GLY A 158 14.66 -13.71 -12.13
N GLU A 159 15.71 -12.89 -11.93
CA GLU A 159 16.78 -12.71 -12.92
C GLU A 159 17.57 -14.00 -13.14
N TYR A 160 17.91 -14.70 -12.08
CA TYR A 160 18.64 -15.98 -12.18
C TYR A 160 17.82 -17.04 -12.95
N VAL A 161 16.53 -17.19 -12.63
CA VAL A 161 15.63 -18.12 -13.34
C VAL A 161 15.55 -17.77 -14.82
N ALA A 162 15.35 -16.50 -15.16
CA ALA A 162 15.34 -16.01 -16.54
C ALA A 162 16.66 -16.26 -17.26
N SER A 163 17.82 -16.08 -16.58
CA SER A 163 19.15 -16.34 -17.15
C SER A 163 19.39 -17.82 -17.54
N LYS A 164 18.60 -18.74 -16.97
CA LYS A 164 18.61 -20.16 -17.31
C LYS A 164 17.63 -20.53 -18.42
N GLY A 165 16.87 -19.55 -18.95
CA GLY A 165 15.84 -19.79 -19.95
C GLY A 165 14.60 -20.50 -19.38
N LEU A 166 14.44 -20.49 -18.05
CA LEU A 166 13.34 -21.11 -17.33
C LEU A 166 12.15 -20.15 -17.25
N LYS A 167 10.95 -20.72 -17.07
CA LYS A 167 9.69 -19.95 -16.96
C LYS A 167 9.27 -19.81 -15.51
N GLN A 168 8.73 -18.64 -15.18
CA GLN A 168 8.29 -18.35 -13.84
C GLN A 168 6.92 -17.65 -13.82
N LEU A 169 6.13 -17.89 -12.77
CA LEU A 169 4.87 -17.24 -12.51
C LEU A 169 4.91 -16.55 -11.16
N HIS A 170 4.51 -15.29 -11.13
CA HIS A 170 4.32 -14.52 -9.88
C HIS A 170 2.83 -14.18 -9.75
N ILE A 171 2.21 -14.61 -8.65
CA ILE A 171 0.78 -14.42 -8.42
C ILE A 171 0.49 -13.91 -7.01
N ALA A 172 -0.34 -12.89 -6.90
CA ALA A 172 -0.91 -12.42 -5.63
C ALA A 172 -2.15 -11.56 -5.89
N GLU A 173 -2.87 -11.27 -4.82
CA GLU A 173 -3.88 -10.21 -4.85
C GLU A 173 -3.26 -8.82 -4.70
N THR A 174 -4.02 -7.74 -4.99
CA THR A 174 -3.52 -6.35 -5.10
C THR A 174 -2.59 -5.95 -3.96
N GLU A 175 -2.94 -6.28 -2.71
CA GLU A 175 -2.20 -5.86 -1.52
C GLU A 175 -0.78 -6.44 -1.45
N LYS A 176 -0.54 -7.58 -2.06
CA LYS A 176 0.76 -8.28 -2.07
C LYS A 176 1.38 -8.45 -3.46
N TYR A 177 0.74 -7.92 -4.50
CA TYR A 177 1.26 -8.06 -5.87
C TYR A 177 2.65 -7.44 -6.06
N ALA A 178 2.88 -6.24 -5.55
CA ALA A 178 4.19 -5.60 -5.60
C ALA A 178 5.27 -6.40 -4.85
N HIS A 179 4.88 -7.15 -3.82
CA HIS A 179 5.84 -7.95 -3.03
C HIS A 179 6.39 -9.13 -3.83
N VAL A 180 5.56 -9.79 -4.63
CA VAL A 180 5.99 -10.92 -5.49
C VAL A 180 6.48 -10.47 -6.86
N THR A 181 6.40 -9.19 -7.20
CA THR A 181 6.86 -8.64 -8.49
C THR A 181 7.97 -7.61 -8.28
N PHE A 182 7.64 -6.35 -8.09
CA PHE A 182 8.58 -5.25 -7.98
C PHE A 182 9.67 -5.47 -6.91
N PHE A 183 9.26 -5.81 -5.68
CA PHE A 183 10.22 -5.98 -4.58
C PHE A 183 11.04 -7.25 -4.73
N LEU A 184 10.42 -8.37 -5.10
CA LEU A 184 11.11 -9.64 -5.33
C LEU A 184 12.13 -9.51 -6.48
N ASN A 185 11.81 -8.70 -7.49
CA ASN A 185 12.67 -8.42 -8.64
C ASN A 185 13.69 -7.29 -8.38
N GLY A 186 13.95 -6.96 -7.11
CA GLY A 186 14.99 -6.00 -6.73
C GLY A 186 14.69 -4.55 -7.08
N GLY A 187 13.42 -4.18 -7.23
CA GLY A 187 12.98 -2.84 -7.60
C GLY A 187 12.70 -2.66 -9.10
N ARG A 188 12.69 -3.75 -9.86
CA ARG A 188 12.40 -3.74 -11.30
C ARG A 188 10.91 -3.92 -11.57
N GLU A 189 10.30 -2.94 -12.28
CA GLU A 189 8.89 -3.01 -12.69
C GLU A 189 8.66 -3.97 -13.87
N THR A 190 9.57 -3.97 -14.84
CA THR A 190 9.45 -4.78 -16.05
C THR A 190 9.70 -6.25 -15.73
N PRO A 191 8.82 -7.17 -16.15
CA PRO A 191 9.05 -8.60 -16.00
C PRO A 191 10.37 -9.05 -16.64
N PHE A 192 10.96 -10.10 -16.10
CA PHE A 192 12.08 -10.80 -16.76
C PHE A 192 11.58 -11.68 -17.91
N ASP A 193 12.47 -12.08 -18.79
CA ASP A 193 12.14 -13.02 -19.86
C ASP A 193 11.62 -14.33 -19.25
N GLY A 194 10.47 -14.82 -19.73
CA GLY A 194 9.82 -16.00 -19.18
C GLY A 194 9.02 -15.78 -17.87
N GLU A 195 8.90 -14.54 -17.39
CA GLU A 195 8.10 -14.19 -16.22
C GLU A 195 6.68 -13.79 -16.61
N ASP A 196 5.72 -14.61 -16.22
CA ASP A 196 4.29 -14.28 -16.28
C ASP A 196 3.81 -13.76 -14.91
N ARG A 197 2.81 -12.89 -14.90
CA ARG A 197 2.24 -12.28 -13.69
C ARG A 197 0.73 -12.41 -13.69
N ILE A 198 0.16 -12.82 -12.54
CA ILE A 198 -1.28 -12.83 -12.32
C ILE A 198 -1.61 -11.93 -11.14
N LEU A 199 -2.36 -10.87 -11.41
CA LEU A 199 -2.95 -10.01 -10.40
C LEU A 199 -4.41 -10.41 -10.16
N VAL A 200 -4.75 -10.67 -8.90
CA VAL A 200 -6.13 -10.86 -8.44
C VAL A 200 -6.55 -9.59 -7.68
N PRO A 201 -7.67 -8.93 -8.04
CA PRO A 201 -8.12 -7.76 -7.30
C PRO A 201 -8.45 -8.09 -5.85
N SER A 202 -7.95 -7.31 -4.90
CA SER A 202 -8.38 -7.40 -3.50
C SER A 202 -9.81 -6.90 -3.32
N PRO A 203 -10.57 -7.40 -2.32
CA PRO A 203 -11.94 -6.97 -2.09
C PRO A 203 -12.01 -5.51 -1.69
N LYS A 204 -13.05 -4.80 -2.19
CA LYS A 204 -13.27 -3.37 -1.93
C LYS A 204 -14.04 -3.15 -0.65
N VAL A 205 -13.45 -3.51 0.48
CA VAL A 205 -13.98 -3.27 1.84
C VAL A 205 -13.22 -2.14 2.54
N ALA A 206 -13.77 -1.59 3.61
CA ALA A 206 -13.12 -0.52 4.36
C ALA A 206 -11.88 -1.05 5.09
N THR A 207 -12.04 -2.18 5.78
CA THR A 207 -10.99 -2.93 6.48
C THR A 207 -11.20 -4.42 6.23
N TYR A 208 -10.12 -5.20 6.26
CA TYR A 208 -10.17 -6.61 5.86
C TYR A 208 -10.73 -7.56 6.94
N ASP A 209 -10.99 -7.10 8.16
CA ASP A 209 -11.79 -7.83 9.13
C ASP A 209 -13.25 -8.03 8.70
N LEU A 210 -13.74 -7.19 7.80
CA LEU A 210 -15.08 -7.34 7.20
C LEU A 210 -15.16 -8.44 6.14
N GLN A 211 -14.03 -8.86 5.59
CA GLN A 211 -13.90 -9.95 4.61
C GLN A 211 -12.54 -10.65 4.79
N PRO A 212 -12.36 -11.47 5.84
CA PRO A 212 -11.06 -12.06 6.20
C PRO A 212 -10.46 -13.00 5.17
N GLU A 213 -11.29 -13.69 4.39
CA GLU A 213 -10.85 -14.54 3.28
C GLU A 213 -10.21 -13.74 2.15
N MET A 214 -10.46 -12.43 2.08
CA MET A 214 -9.97 -11.54 1.03
C MET A 214 -10.20 -12.17 -0.36
N SER A 215 -9.17 -12.26 -1.20
CA SER A 215 -9.25 -12.93 -2.50
C SER A 215 -8.49 -14.26 -2.55
N ALA A 216 -8.21 -14.86 -1.38
CA ALA A 216 -7.40 -16.07 -1.29
C ALA A 216 -7.94 -17.24 -2.14
N TYR A 217 -9.24 -17.45 -2.16
CA TYR A 217 -9.86 -18.52 -2.94
C TYR A 217 -9.73 -18.31 -4.46
N GLU A 218 -9.78 -17.07 -4.95
CA GLU A 218 -9.54 -16.78 -6.36
C GLU A 218 -8.06 -16.96 -6.72
N VAL A 219 -7.14 -16.50 -5.86
CA VAL A 219 -5.69 -16.74 -5.99
C VAL A 219 -5.42 -18.23 -6.07
N ARG A 220 -5.96 -19.02 -5.13
CA ARG A 220 -5.84 -20.49 -5.13
C ARG A 220 -6.33 -21.11 -6.45
N THR A 221 -7.49 -20.71 -6.94
CA THR A 221 -8.07 -21.29 -8.15
C THR A 221 -7.15 -21.09 -9.35
N LYS A 222 -6.70 -19.85 -9.59
CA LYS A 222 -5.76 -19.52 -10.67
C LYS A 222 -4.40 -20.18 -10.50
N LEU A 223 -3.94 -20.30 -9.26
CA LEU A 223 -2.67 -20.94 -8.95
C LEU A 223 -2.71 -22.45 -9.22
N VAL A 224 -3.77 -23.15 -8.79
CA VAL A 224 -3.97 -24.58 -9.04
C VAL A 224 -4.10 -24.85 -10.53
N GLU A 225 -4.79 -24.01 -11.29
CA GLU A 225 -4.86 -24.09 -12.76
C GLU A 225 -3.47 -23.98 -13.37
N ALA A 226 -2.69 -22.97 -12.98
CA ALA A 226 -1.32 -22.75 -13.47
C ALA A 226 -0.35 -23.89 -13.11
N ILE A 227 -0.47 -24.49 -11.93
CA ILE A 227 0.30 -25.65 -11.51
C ILE A 227 -0.04 -26.85 -12.42
N ARG A 228 -1.34 -27.10 -12.68
CA ARG A 228 -1.79 -28.22 -13.51
C ARG A 228 -1.47 -28.07 -15.00
N GLU A 229 -1.26 -26.82 -15.47
CA GLU A 229 -0.76 -26.57 -16.83
C GLU A 229 0.69 -27.03 -17.02
N ASP A 230 1.43 -27.22 -15.93
CA ASP A 230 2.83 -27.69 -15.91
C ASP A 230 3.74 -26.89 -16.87
N LYS A 231 3.51 -25.56 -16.88
CA LYS A 231 4.21 -24.64 -17.80
C LYS A 231 5.43 -23.97 -17.18
N TYR A 232 5.45 -23.84 -15.84
CA TYR A 232 6.40 -23.03 -15.11
C TYR A 232 7.41 -23.89 -14.34
N ASP A 233 8.65 -23.43 -14.29
CA ASP A 233 9.72 -24.04 -13.51
C ASP A 233 9.76 -23.47 -12.07
N LEU A 234 9.30 -22.22 -11.89
CA LEU A 234 9.15 -21.57 -10.60
C LEU A 234 7.78 -20.88 -10.52
N ILE A 235 7.11 -21.06 -9.40
CA ILE A 235 5.89 -20.32 -9.09
C ILE A 235 6.05 -19.65 -7.72
N VAL A 236 5.80 -18.34 -7.66
CA VAL A 236 5.84 -17.56 -6.42
C VAL A 236 4.45 -17.01 -6.15
N VAL A 237 3.91 -17.33 -4.98
CA VAL A 237 2.61 -16.82 -4.51
C VAL A 237 2.76 -16.15 -3.15
N ASN A 238 1.99 -15.11 -2.92
CA ASN A 238 1.79 -14.54 -1.59
C ASN A 238 0.30 -14.45 -1.28
N PHE A 239 -0.14 -15.08 -0.17
CA PHE A 239 -1.45 -14.91 0.40
C PHE A 239 -1.43 -13.75 1.38
N ALA A 240 -2.17 -12.70 1.10
CA ALA A 240 -2.13 -11.44 1.84
C ALA A 240 -2.79 -11.48 3.22
N ASN A 241 -3.61 -12.49 3.48
CA ASN A 241 -4.58 -12.53 4.57
C ASN A 241 -3.94 -12.37 5.96
N GLY A 242 -2.90 -13.14 6.28
CA GLY A 242 -2.25 -13.10 7.60
C GLY A 242 -1.74 -11.72 7.98
N ASP A 243 -1.13 -11.01 7.02
CA ASP A 243 -0.64 -9.65 7.21
C ASP A 243 -1.78 -8.62 7.21
N MET A 244 -2.59 -8.61 6.18
CA MET A 244 -3.59 -7.55 5.98
C MET A 244 -4.70 -7.58 7.02
N VAL A 245 -5.20 -8.77 7.38
CA VAL A 245 -6.19 -8.93 8.45
C VAL A 245 -5.53 -8.77 9.83
N GLY A 246 -4.26 -9.21 9.98
CA GLY A 246 -3.47 -9.00 11.18
C GLY A 246 -3.40 -7.54 11.62
N HIS A 247 -3.24 -6.62 10.66
CA HIS A 247 -3.24 -5.18 10.92
C HIS A 247 -4.54 -4.63 11.52
N THR A 248 -5.65 -5.34 11.44
CA THR A 248 -6.93 -4.90 12.01
C THR A 248 -7.02 -5.11 13.52
N GLY A 249 -6.22 -6.04 14.07
CA GLY A 249 -6.25 -6.42 15.49
C GLY A 249 -7.53 -7.17 15.92
N VAL A 250 -8.40 -7.55 14.97
CA VAL A 250 -9.64 -8.28 15.25
C VAL A 250 -9.35 -9.79 15.26
N TYR A 251 -9.15 -10.36 16.43
CA TYR A 251 -8.70 -11.76 16.62
C TYR A 251 -9.56 -12.79 15.85
N SER A 252 -10.88 -12.69 15.93
CA SER A 252 -11.79 -13.62 15.21
C SER A 252 -11.65 -13.54 13.69
N ALA A 253 -11.38 -12.36 13.16
CA ALA A 253 -11.12 -12.16 11.74
C ALA A 253 -9.75 -12.73 11.35
N ILE A 254 -8.73 -12.55 12.18
CA ILE A 254 -7.40 -13.13 11.98
C ILE A 254 -7.48 -14.66 11.94
N GLU A 255 -8.21 -15.28 12.89
CA GLU A 255 -8.43 -16.73 12.90
C GLU A 255 -9.13 -17.21 11.60
N ALA A 256 -10.15 -16.50 11.16
CA ALA A 256 -10.84 -16.81 9.89
C ALA A 256 -9.93 -16.66 8.66
N ALA A 257 -9.09 -15.62 8.64
CA ALA A 257 -8.12 -15.38 7.60
C ALA A 257 -7.09 -16.52 7.48
N VAL A 258 -6.54 -16.96 8.62
CA VAL A 258 -5.56 -18.05 8.67
C VAL A 258 -6.20 -19.38 8.22
N LYS A 259 -7.44 -19.66 8.62
CA LYS A 259 -8.18 -20.84 8.16
C LYS A 259 -8.39 -20.84 6.65
N ALA A 260 -8.77 -19.70 6.07
CA ALA A 260 -8.95 -19.59 4.63
C ALA A 260 -7.64 -19.83 3.87
N VAL A 261 -6.52 -19.35 4.38
CA VAL A 261 -5.18 -19.60 3.80
C VAL A 261 -4.81 -21.08 3.92
N ASP A 262 -5.05 -21.72 5.07
CA ASP A 262 -4.77 -23.14 5.29
C ASP A 262 -5.52 -24.03 4.29
N GLU A 263 -6.81 -23.76 4.08
CA GLU A 263 -7.62 -24.44 3.07
C GLU A 263 -7.05 -24.25 1.65
N CYS A 264 -6.66 -23.01 1.30
CA CYS A 264 -6.08 -22.71 0.01
C CYS A 264 -4.73 -23.42 -0.20
N VAL A 265 -3.86 -23.38 0.81
CA VAL A 265 -2.54 -24.03 0.77
C VAL A 265 -2.68 -25.54 0.62
N LYS A 266 -3.66 -26.17 1.29
CA LYS A 266 -3.94 -27.58 1.11
C LYS A 266 -4.16 -27.94 -0.36
N ASP A 267 -5.07 -27.23 -1.04
CA ASP A 267 -5.40 -27.50 -2.45
C ASP A 267 -4.18 -27.27 -3.37
N VAL A 268 -3.38 -26.24 -3.08
CA VAL A 268 -2.13 -25.92 -3.80
C VAL A 268 -1.11 -27.04 -3.65
N ILE A 269 -0.90 -27.54 -2.43
CA ILE A 269 0.04 -28.64 -2.16
C ILE A 269 -0.43 -29.95 -2.80
N GLU A 270 -1.73 -30.22 -2.80
CA GLU A 270 -2.28 -31.40 -3.50
C GLU A 270 -2.01 -31.31 -5.02
N ALA A 271 -2.28 -30.15 -5.64
CA ALA A 271 -1.98 -29.93 -7.05
C ALA A 271 -0.48 -30.04 -7.38
N ALA A 272 0.38 -29.46 -6.52
CA ALA A 272 1.82 -29.55 -6.66
C ALA A 272 2.32 -31.01 -6.62
N LYS A 273 1.79 -31.83 -5.71
CA LYS A 273 2.12 -33.26 -5.63
C LYS A 273 1.65 -34.05 -6.87
N GLU A 274 0.48 -33.71 -7.40
CA GLU A 274 -0.08 -34.36 -8.60
C GLU A 274 0.83 -34.13 -9.84
N THR A 275 1.47 -32.98 -9.91
CA THR A 275 2.29 -32.55 -11.06
C THR A 275 3.80 -32.69 -10.83
N GLY A 276 4.23 -33.11 -9.63
CA GLY A 276 5.65 -33.32 -9.31
C GLY A 276 6.38 -32.04 -8.90
N TYR A 277 5.70 -30.94 -8.62
CA TYR A 277 6.32 -29.75 -8.02
C TYR A 277 6.71 -30.01 -6.57
N GLU A 278 7.84 -29.48 -6.18
CA GLU A 278 8.21 -29.32 -4.79
C GLU A 278 7.68 -27.98 -4.25
N ALA A 279 7.18 -27.96 -3.02
CA ALA A 279 6.62 -26.77 -2.40
C ALA A 279 7.41 -26.34 -1.17
N ILE A 280 7.72 -25.04 -1.09
CA ILE A 280 8.33 -24.40 0.08
C ILE A 280 7.31 -23.41 0.64
N ILE A 281 6.91 -23.61 1.89
CA ILE A 281 5.99 -22.71 2.60
C ILE A 281 6.82 -21.89 3.58
N ILE A 282 6.72 -20.57 3.46
CA ILE A 282 7.41 -19.62 4.33
C ILE A 282 6.45 -18.51 4.77
N ALA A 283 6.81 -17.76 5.81
CA ALA A 283 6.28 -16.44 6.08
C ALA A 283 7.29 -15.40 5.62
N ASP A 284 6.83 -14.28 5.06
CA ASP A 284 7.68 -13.14 4.72
C ASP A 284 8.04 -12.31 5.97
N HIS A 285 7.16 -12.27 6.97
CA HIS A 285 7.33 -11.68 8.30
C HIS A 285 6.19 -12.16 9.23
N GLY A 286 6.29 -11.87 10.52
CA GLY A 286 5.23 -12.09 11.50
C GLY A 286 4.20 -10.96 11.50
N ASN A 287 2.95 -11.25 11.81
CA ASN A 287 1.87 -10.32 12.11
C ASN A 287 0.71 -11.06 12.82
N ALA A 288 -0.01 -11.94 12.12
CA ALA A 288 -1.13 -12.70 12.67
C ALA A 288 -0.77 -13.63 13.83
N ASP A 289 0.50 -13.99 13.97
CA ASP A 289 1.05 -14.81 15.06
C ASP A 289 1.10 -14.07 16.41
N ASN A 290 1.00 -12.74 16.41
CA ASN A 290 1.03 -11.91 17.63
C ASN A 290 -0.14 -10.90 17.60
N ALA A 291 -1.36 -11.43 17.59
CA ALA A 291 -2.58 -10.64 17.48
C ALA A 291 -3.13 -10.12 18.83
N VAL A 292 -2.54 -10.54 19.95
CA VAL A 292 -2.96 -10.16 21.32
C VAL A 292 -1.81 -9.44 22.00
N ASN A 293 -2.02 -8.18 22.33
CA ASN A 293 -1.12 -7.39 23.19
C ASN A 293 -1.46 -7.62 24.66
#